data_ec5b4c121002edbc5a93d4a9815b1cc4
#
_entry.id   ec5b4c121002edbc5a93d4a9815b1cc4
#
_cell.length_a   1.000
_cell.length_b   1.000
_cell.length_c   1.000
_cell.angle_alpha   90.00
_cell.angle_beta   90.00
_cell.angle_gamma   90.00
#
_symmetry.space_group_name_H-M   'P 1'
#
loop_
_entity.id
_entity.type
_entity.pdbx_description
1 polymer ?
#
loop_
_entity_poly.entity_id
_entity_poly.type
_entity_poly.pdbx_seq_one_letter_code
_entity_poly.pdbx_strand_id
1 'polypeptide(L)'
;CGLLEEQARALNPGFIKRMQQGLPWVRVKLAMSLDGRTAMASGESKWITGPAARADVQRLRARSGAVVSGADSVLLDDSALTVRASELGLPSDEAAAAAERQPLRVLIDSLRRVPLEQRFFREAGPSLVISTSAEQAADDYLAAGSELLAVPGADGKVDLQAVLQILAERGCNEVLVEAGAGLSGAFWRAGLVDELIVYMAPRLLGSQARPLMQLPFESMSEAMDVAVTDMRAIGQDWRITARPIFPS
;
A
#
# COMPACT_ATOMS: atom_id res chain seq x y z
N CYS A 1 20.38 30.81 4.74
CA CYS A 1 19.79 29.46 4.92
C CYS A 1 18.32 29.58 5.24
N GLY A 2 17.51 28.60 4.82
CA GLY A 2 16.07 28.52 5.12
C GLY A 2 15.13 29.16 4.08
N LEU A 3 15.65 29.81 3.03
CA LEU A 3 14.83 30.30 1.95
C LEU A 3 14.20 29.13 1.19
N LEU A 4 12.85 29.10 1.09
CA LEU A 4 12.08 28.02 0.47
C LEU A 4 12.26 26.63 1.13
N GLU A 5 12.59 26.57 2.43
CA GLU A 5 12.83 25.29 3.12
C GLU A 5 11.61 24.38 3.09
N GLU A 6 10.41 24.90 3.33
CA GLU A 6 9.19 24.10 3.29
C GLU A 6 8.92 23.52 1.90
N GLN A 7 9.10 24.32 0.85
CA GLN A 7 8.94 23.85 -0.53
C GLN A 7 10.00 22.79 -0.90
N ALA A 8 11.24 22.99 -0.46
CA ALA A 8 12.31 22.01 -0.68
C ALA A 8 12.03 20.68 0.06
N ARG A 9 11.52 20.75 1.29
CA ARG A 9 11.09 19.56 2.05
C ARG A 9 9.94 18.83 1.37
N ALA A 10 8.99 19.56 0.79
CA ALA A 10 7.85 18.99 0.08
C ALA A 10 8.22 18.21 -1.21
N LEU A 11 9.41 18.50 -1.80
CA LEU A 11 9.90 17.76 -2.98
C LEU A 11 10.35 16.34 -2.67
N ASN A 12 10.91 16.09 -1.48
CA ASN A 12 11.49 14.80 -1.08
C ASN A 12 11.07 14.39 0.34
N PRO A 13 9.77 14.33 0.67
CA PRO A 13 9.31 14.07 2.03
C PRO A 13 9.79 12.71 2.55
N GLY A 14 9.84 11.70 1.68
CA GLY A 14 10.28 10.36 2.06
C GLY A 14 11.76 10.28 2.42
N PHE A 15 12.63 10.93 1.64
CA PHE A 15 14.05 10.99 1.97
C PHE A 15 14.27 11.70 3.31
N ILE A 16 13.61 12.84 3.52
CA ILE A 16 13.76 13.61 4.75
C ILE A 16 13.25 12.82 5.95
N LYS A 17 12.08 12.21 5.86
CA LYS A 17 11.52 11.39 6.94
C LYS A 17 12.46 10.22 7.29
N ARG A 18 12.98 9.54 6.26
CA ARG A 18 13.91 8.42 6.49
C ARG A 18 15.20 8.87 7.20
N MET A 19 15.76 10.00 6.79
CA MET A 19 17.00 10.52 7.43
C MET A 19 16.77 11.03 8.85
N GLN A 20 15.62 11.60 9.15
CA GLN A 20 15.34 12.21 10.45
C GLN A 20 14.71 11.25 11.46
N GLN A 21 13.89 10.29 10.98
CA GLN A 21 13.07 9.42 11.83
C GLN A 21 13.40 7.93 11.66
N GLY A 22 14.22 7.54 10.68
CA GLY A 22 14.48 6.14 10.37
C GLY A 22 13.27 5.41 9.80
N LEU A 23 12.26 6.12 9.27
CA LEU A 23 11.03 5.57 8.73
C LEU A 23 10.77 6.10 7.31
N PRO A 24 10.20 5.29 6.40
CA PRO A 24 9.81 5.76 5.08
C PRO A 24 8.55 6.64 5.15
N TRP A 25 8.28 7.37 4.08
CA TRP A 25 6.99 8.00 3.86
C TRP A 25 5.98 6.95 3.41
N VAL A 26 4.91 6.78 4.16
CA VAL A 26 3.90 5.75 3.93
C VAL A 26 2.67 6.34 3.26
N ARG A 27 2.38 5.87 2.04
CA ARG A 27 1.12 6.12 1.34
C ARG A 27 0.23 4.89 1.42
N VAL A 28 -0.97 5.05 1.95
CA VAL A 28 -2.02 4.04 1.85
C VAL A 28 -2.90 4.37 0.66
N LYS A 29 -2.95 3.47 -0.32
CA LYS A 29 -3.80 3.61 -1.50
C LYS A 29 -5.00 2.69 -1.39
N LEU A 30 -6.19 3.25 -1.57
CA LEU A 30 -7.46 2.53 -1.60
C LEU A 30 -8.26 2.86 -2.86
N ALA A 31 -9.13 1.94 -3.25
CA ALA A 31 -10.15 2.19 -4.26
C ALA A 31 -11.51 1.93 -3.63
N MET A 32 -12.46 2.84 -3.84
CA MET A 32 -13.80 2.71 -3.27
C MET A 32 -14.89 3.11 -4.26
N SER A 33 -16.09 2.63 -3.99
CA SER A 33 -17.33 3.16 -4.56
C SER A 33 -17.74 4.49 -3.88
N LEU A 34 -18.72 5.19 -4.45
CA LEU A 34 -19.26 6.43 -3.90
C LEU A 34 -19.83 6.24 -2.47
N ASP A 35 -20.33 5.04 -2.16
CA ASP A 35 -20.81 4.66 -0.83
C ASP A 35 -19.70 4.09 0.10
N GLY A 36 -18.41 4.33 -0.24
CA GLY A 36 -17.27 4.00 0.62
C GLY A 36 -16.94 2.51 0.75
N ARG A 37 -17.21 1.70 -0.29
CA ARG A 37 -16.99 0.25 -0.29
C ARG A 37 -15.83 -0.16 -1.17
N THR A 38 -15.08 -1.18 -0.75
CA THR A 38 -13.85 -1.64 -1.41
C THR A 38 -13.96 -3.01 -2.08
N ALA A 39 -14.99 -3.75 -1.78
CA ALA A 39 -15.31 -5.04 -2.39
C ALA A 39 -16.76 -5.41 -2.07
N MET A 40 -17.35 -6.31 -2.84
CA MET A 40 -18.63 -6.95 -2.49
C MET A 40 -18.48 -7.79 -1.21
N ALA A 41 -19.60 -8.17 -0.59
CA ALA A 41 -19.61 -9.08 0.56
C ALA A 41 -18.89 -10.41 0.26
N SER A 42 -19.01 -10.91 -0.98
CA SER A 42 -18.31 -12.11 -1.49
C SER A 42 -16.77 -11.95 -1.53
N GLY A 43 -16.27 -10.72 -1.50
CA GLY A 43 -14.87 -10.40 -1.73
C GLY A 43 -14.53 -9.98 -3.15
N GLU A 44 -15.46 -10.05 -4.08
CA GLU A 44 -15.27 -9.57 -5.45
C GLU A 44 -14.96 -8.06 -5.45
N SER A 45 -13.81 -7.68 -6.03
CA SER A 45 -13.29 -6.29 -6.04
C SER A 45 -12.96 -5.77 -7.44
N LYS A 46 -12.87 -6.65 -8.43
CA LYS A 46 -12.43 -6.31 -9.80
C LYS A 46 -13.63 -6.01 -10.71
N TRP A 47 -13.74 -4.84 -11.30
CA TRP A 47 -12.90 -3.64 -11.11
C TRP A 47 -13.79 -2.53 -10.57
N ILE A 48 -13.41 -1.94 -9.44
CA ILE A 48 -14.15 -0.81 -8.87
C ILE A 48 -13.88 0.42 -9.70
N THR A 49 -12.60 0.74 -9.93
CA THR A 49 -12.16 1.94 -10.65
C THR A 49 -11.78 1.65 -12.11
N GLY A 50 -11.81 2.69 -12.92
CA GLY A 50 -11.53 2.61 -14.35
C GLY A 50 -10.03 2.51 -14.71
N PRO A 51 -9.72 2.37 -16.02
CA PRO A 51 -8.35 2.16 -16.48
C PRO A 51 -7.42 3.35 -16.19
N ALA A 52 -7.91 4.59 -16.25
CA ALA A 52 -7.12 5.78 -15.95
C ALA A 52 -6.63 5.80 -14.48
N ALA A 53 -7.50 5.44 -13.53
CA ALA A 53 -7.12 5.31 -12.13
C ALA A 53 -6.10 4.18 -11.92
N ARG A 54 -6.28 3.03 -12.59
CA ARG A 54 -5.30 1.93 -12.52
C ARG A 54 -3.93 2.32 -13.09
N ALA A 55 -3.89 3.09 -14.19
CA ALA A 55 -2.64 3.63 -14.72
C ALA A 55 -1.94 4.58 -13.74
N ASP A 56 -2.71 5.40 -13.03
CA ASP A 56 -2.16 6.27 -11.99
C ASP A 56 -1.58 5.45 -10.81
N VAL A 57 -2.23 4.35 -10.42
CA VAL A 57 -1.69 3.42 -9.41
C VAL A 57 -0.38 2.78 -9.87
N GLN A 58 -0.24 2.43 -11.16
CA GLN A 58 1.03 1.93 -11.69
C GLN A 58 2.15 2.97 -11.55
N ARG A 59 1.86 4.25 -11.76
CA ARG A 59 2.81 5.35 -11.55
C ARG A 59 3.17 5.52 -10.06
N LEU A 60 2.21 5.31 -9.14
CA LEU A 60 2.51 5.29 -7.70
C LEU A 60 3.46 4.14 -7.35
N ARG A 61 3.27 2.95 -7.91
CA ARG A 61 4.19 1.81 -7.71
C ARG A 61 5.59 2.14 -8.24
N ALA A 62 5.68 2.66 -9.47
CA ALA A 62 6.97 2.97 -10.11
C ALA A 62 7.82 3.98 -9.32
N ARG A 63 7.19 4.91 -8.59
CA ARG A 63 7.90 5.89 -7.75
C ARG A 63 8.21 5.38 -6.34
N SER A 64 7.64 4.25 -5.91
CA SER A 64 7.81 3.73 -4.56
C SER A 64 9.02 2.82 -4.45
N GLY A 65 9.73 2.86 -3.32
CA GLY A 65 10.82 1.92 -3.02
C GLY A 65 10.29 0.52 -2.68
N ALA A 66 9.10 0.46 -2.07
CA ALA A 66 8.42 -0.80 -1.78
C ALA A 66 6.90 -0.68 -1.97
N VAL A 67 6.26 -1.79 -2.35
CA VAL A 67 4.80 -1.95 -2.38
C VAL A 67 4.42 -3.05 -1.39
N VAL A 68 3.64 -2.68 -0.38
CA VAL A 68 3.22 -3.56 0.72
C VAL A 68 1.78 -3.99 0.52
N SER A 69 1.51 -5.28 0.65
CA SER A 69 0.15 -5.83 0.64
C SER A 69 -0.04 -6.86 1.75
N GLY A 70 -1.29 -7.22 2.02
CA GLY A 70 -1.64 -8.26 2.98
C GLY A 70 -2.06 -9.57 2.30
N ALA A 71 -2.01 -10.66 3.06
CA ALA A 71 -2.35 -12.00 2.59
C ALA A 71 -3.73 -12.07 1.91
N ASP A 72 -4.75 -11.46 2.48
CA ASP A 72 -6.10 -11.52 1.92
C ASP A 72 -6.19 -10.88 0.52
N SER A 73 -5.45 -9.78 0.28
CA SER A 73 -5.42 -9.13 -1.04
C SER A 73 -4.70 -9.99 -2.08
N VAL A 74 -3.63 -10.69 -1.69
CA VAL A 74 -2.93 -11.60 -2.59
C VAL A 74 -3.77 -12.83 -2.89
N LEU A 75 -4.41 -13.42 -1.88
CA LEU A 75 -5.26 -14.60 -2.03
C LEU A 75 -6.52 -14.33 -2.89
N LEU A 76 -7.19 -13.20 -2.69
CA LEU A 76 -8.45 -12.89 -3.38
C LEU A 76 -8.23 -12.34 -4.79
N ASP A 77 -7.21 -11.50 -4.97
CA ASP A 77 -6.99 -10.78 -6.22
C ASP A 77 -5.85 -11.35 -7.08
N ASP A 78 -5.14 -12.37 -6.60
CA ASP A 78 -3.91 -12.92 -7.21
C ASP A 78 -2.93 -11.79 -7.60
N SER A 79 -2.69 -10.89 -6.65
CA SER A 79 -1.99 -9.64 -6.88
C SER A 79 -0.49 -9.85 -7.07
N ALA A 80 0.06 -9.38 -8.19
CA ALA A 80 1.50 -9.43 -8.49
C ALA A 80 2.30 -8.30 -7.83
N LEU A 81 1.69 -7.15 -7.61
CA LEU A 81 2.29 -5.89 -7.09
C LEU A 81 3.44 -5.33 -7.95
N THR A 82 3.54 -5.76 -9.19
CA THR A 82 4.57 -5.30 -10.14
C THR A 82 4.17 -4.02 -10.85
N VAL A 83 5.16 -3.29 -11.33
CA VAL A 83 4.99 -2.21 -12.32
C VAL A 83 4.92 -2.82 -13.70
N ARG A 84 3.87 -2.52 -14.46
CA ARG A 84 3.65 -3.02 -15.81
C ARG A 84 3.72 -1.86 -16.79
N ALA A 85 4.69 -1.87 -17.69
CA ALA A 85 4.92 -0.84 -18.70
C ALA A 85 3.64 -0.51 -19.51
N SER A 86 2.92 -1.55 -19.96
CA SER A 86 1.68 -1.40 -20.75
C SER A 86 0.53 -0.69 -20.00
N GLU A 87 0.60 -0.59 -18.69
CA GLU A 87 -0.45 -0.01 -17.85
C GLU A 87 -0.09 1.37 -17.27
N LEU A 88 1.13 1.89 -17.54
CA LEU A 88 1.58 3.20 -17.02
C LEU A 88 0.88 4.39 -17.69
N GLY A 89 0.38 4.20 -18.91
CA GLY A 89 -0.20 5.29 -19.70
C GLY A 89 0.84 6.37 -20.05
N LEU A 90 2.10 5.95 -20.28
CA LEU A 90 3.24 6.77 -20.70
C LEU A 90 3.68 6.37 -22.12
N PRO A 91 4.47 7.20 -22.84
CA PRO A 91 5.17 6.77 -24.03
C PRO A 91 5.99 5.50 -23.79
N SER A 92 6.17 4.67 -24.85
CA SER A 92 6.69 3.31 -24.71
C SER A 92 8.08 3.22 -24.08
N ASP A 93 8.96 4.16 -24.42
CA ASP A 93 10.33 4.25 -23.91
C ASP A 93 10.36 4.69 -22.43
N GLU A 94 9.56 5.70 -22.06
CA GLU A 94 9.38 6.13 -20.69
C GLU A 94 8.73 5.04 -19.83
N ALA A 95 7.73 4.35 -20.38
CA ALA A 95 7.05 3.25 -19.69
C ALA A 95 7.98 2.06 -19.45
N ALA A 96 8.82 1.71 -20.45
CA ALA A 96 9.82 0.65 -20.33
C ALA A 96 10.85 1.01 -19.24
N ALA A 97 11.42 2.21 -19.29
CA ALA A 97 12.40 2.69 -18.30
C ALA A 97 11.80 2.71 -16.87
N ALA A 98 10.55 3.15 -16.72
CA ALA A 98 9.88 3.16 -15.41
C ALA A 98 9.59 1.75 -14.87
N ALA A 99 9.35 0.77 -15.76
CA ALA A 99 9.07 -0.61 -15.37
C ALA A 99 10.34 -1.47 -15.20
N GLU A 100 11.49 -1.02 -15.67
CA GLU A 100 12.77 -1.71 -15.51
C GLU A 100 13.16 -1.81 -14.03
N ARG A 101 12.89 -0.76 -13.26
CA ARG A 101 13.14 -0.72 -11.83
C ARG A 101 11.91 -1.11 -11.03
N GLN A 102 11.77 -2.40 -10.73
CA GLN A 102 10.67 -2.89 -9.90
C GLN A 102 10.85 -2.48 -8.42
N PRO A 103 9.78 -2.05 -7.73
CA PRO A 103 9.81 -1.86 -6.28
C PRO A 103 9.98 -3.19 -5.54
N LEU A 104 10.49 -3.15 -4.33
CA LEU A 104 10.45 -4.30 -3.43
C LEU A 104 8.98 -4.66 -3.13
N ARG A 105 8.55 -5.86 -3.52
CA ARG A 105 7.20 -6.36 -3.24
C ARG A 105 7.17 -7.00 -1.86
N VAL A 106 6.33 -6.48 -0.96
CA VAL A 106 6.27 -6.91 0.43
C VAL A 106 4.90 -7.51 0.73
N LEU A 107 4.90 -8.76 1.15
CA LEU A 107 3.71 -9.47 1.59
C LEU A 107 3.71 -9.58 3.11
N ILE A 108 2.72 -8.99 3.78
CA ILE A 108 2.47 -9.20 5.21
C ILE A 108 1.51 -10.38 5.34
N ASP A 109 2.05 -11.50 5.79
CA ASP A 109 1.30 -12.75 6.01
C ASP A 109 1.69 -13.39 7.34
N SER A 110 1.07 -12.92 8.42
CA SER A 110 1.39 -13.34 9.79
C SER A 110 1.40 -14.86 10.00
N LEU A 111 0.55 -15.58 9.28
CA LEU A 111 0.34 -17.03 9.43
C LEU A 111 0.83 -17.84 8.21
N ARG A 112 1.46 -17.21 7.24
CA ARG A 112 1.96 -17.85 6.00
C ARG A 112 0.86 -18.62 5.26
N ARG A 113 -0.29 -17.98 5.06
CA ARG A 113 -1.47 -18.55 4.41
C ARG A 113 -1.40 -18.53 2.88
N VAL A 114 -0.53 -17.68 2.31
CA VAL A 114 -0.43 -17.49 0.87
C VAL A 114 0.42 -18.62 0.27
N PRO A 115 -0.15 -19.47 -0.60
CA PRO A 115 0.59 -20.53 -1.27
C PRO A 115 1.68 -19.97 -2.19
N LEU A 116 2.81 -20.68 -2.32
CA LEU A 116 3.95 -20.27 -3.16
C LEU A 116 3.63 -20.29 -4.66
N GLU A 117 2.52 -20.92 -5.06
CA GLU A 117 1.99 -20.94 -6.42
C GLU A 117 1.26 -19.64 -6.81
N GLN A 118 1.01 -18.74 -5.88
CA GLN A 118 0.37 -17.45 -6.18
C GLN A 118 1.25 -16.60 -7.08
N ARG A 119 0.62 -15.76 -7.89
CA ARG A 119 1.28 -14.87 -8.84
C ARG A 119 2.33 -13.98 -8.19
N PHE A 120 2.13 -13.60 -6.93
CA PHE A 120 3.12 -12.84 -6.16
C PHE A 120 4.52 -13.46 -6.22
N PHE A 121 4.64 -14.78 -6.13
CA PHE A 121 5.93 -15.48 -6.14
C PHE A 121 6.47 -15.76 -7.54
N ARG A 122 5.62 -15.79 -8.56
CA ARG A 122 6.00 -16.13 -9.95
C ARG A 122 6.55 -14.94 -10.73
N GLU A 123 6.25 -13.73 -10.32
CA GLU A 123 6.68 -12.52 -11.01
C GLU A 123 8.14 -12.17 -10.68
N ALA A 124 8.88 -11.73 -11.68
CA ALA A 124 10.25 -11.28 -11.50
C ALA A 124 10.38 -10.04 -10.63
N GLY A 125 11.54 -9.86 -10.01
CA GLY A 125 11.87 -8.74 -9.15
C GLY A 125 11.91 -9.10 -7.65
N PRO A 126 12.45 -8.22 -6.82
CA PRO A 126 12.67 -8.51 -5.41
C PRO A 126 11.35 -8.67 -4.67
N SER A 127 11.26 -9.68 -3.80
CA SER A 127 10.10 -9.91 -2.95
C SER A 127 10.50 -10.32 -1.53
N LEU A 128 9.70 -9.88 -0.57
CA LEU A 128 9.90 -10.08 0.86
C LEU A 128 8.56 -10.50 1.49
N VAL A 129 8.58 -11.58 2.22
CA VAL A 129 7.44 -12.01 3.04
C VAL A 129 7.75 -11.74 4.51
N ILE A 130 6.82 -11.10 5.19
CA ILE A 130 6.89 -10.79 6.61
C ILE A 130 5.85 -11.63 7.35
N SER A 131 6.32 -12.41 8.30
CA SER A 131 5.48 -13.28 9.11
C SER A 131 5.81 -13.10 10.61
N THR A 132 5.04 -13.74 11.47
CA THR A 132 5.35 -13.78 12.92
C THR A 132 6.39 -14.82 13.25
N SER A 133 6.66 -15.79 12.36
CA SER A 133 7.70 -16.82 12.49
C SER A 133 8.27 -17.16 11.11
N ALA A 134 9.58 -17.37 11.02
CA ALA A 134 10.27 -17.85 9.83
C ALA A 134 10.75 -19.32 9.96
N GLU A 135 10.49 -19.95 11.08
CA GLU A 135 10.96 -21.32 11.35
C GLU A 135 10.46 -22.32 10.31
N GLN A 136 11.34 -23.22 9.90
CA GLN A 136 11.10 -24.37 8.99
C GLN A 136 10.60 -24.03 7.57
N ALA A 137 10.54 -22.75 7.17
CA ALA A 137 10.02 -22.36 5.87
C ALA A 137 10.91 -21.41 5.07
N ALA A 138 12.00 -20.90 5.65
CA ALA A 138 12.83 -19.88 4.97
C ALA A 138 13.42 -20.40 3.64
N ASP A 139 13.83 -21.67 3.59
CA ASP A 139 14.41 -22.28 2.39
C ASP A 139 13.39 -22.44 1.26
N ASP A 140 12.12 -22.74 1.59
CA ASP A 140 11.04 -22.84 0.58
C ASP A 140 10.75 -21.49 -0.05
N TYR A 141 10.69 -20.42 0.76
CA TYR A 141 10.50 -19.06 0.27
C TYR A 141 11.70 -18.59 -0.57
N LEU A 142 12.92 -18.90 -0.14
CA LEU A 142 14.13 -18.58 -0.88
C LEU A 142 14.16 -19.32 -2.21
N ALA A 143 13.77 -20.58 -2.27
CA ALA A 143 13.63 -21.34 -3.52
C ALA A 143 12.56 -20.76 -4.44
N ALA A 144 11.52 -20.15 -3.89
CA ALA A 144 10.50 -19.39 -4.63
C ALA A 144 10.94 -17.96 -5.01
N GLY A 145 12.21 -17.58 -4.77
CA GLY A 145 12.76 -16.26 -5.10
C GLY A 145 12.33 -15.13 -4.16
N SER A 146 11.85 -15.48 -2.95
CA SER A 146 11.43 -14.53 -1.93
C SER A 146 12.24 -14.69 -0.64
N GLU A 147 12.52 -13.58 0.03
CA GLU A 147 13.05 -13.60 1.39
C GLU A 147 11.90 -13.74 2.38
N LEU A 148 12.07 -14.52 3.46
CA LEU A 148 11.13 -14.61 4.58
C LEU A 148 11.77 -14.05 5.84
N LEU A 149 11.11 -13.07 6.48
CA LEU A 149 11.53 -12.51 7.77
C LEU A 149 10.45 -12.70 8.84
N ALA A 150 10.89 -13.04 10.05
CA ALA A 150 10.04 -13.03 11.23
C ALA A 150 10.08 -11.63 11.88
N VAL A 151 8.93 -10.98 11.98
CA VAL A 151 8.75 -9.70 12.67
C VAL A 151 7.52 -9.79 13.57
N PRO A 152 7.62 -10.56 14.68
CA PRO A 152 6.50 -10.76 15.58
C PRO A 152 6.15 -9.47 16.33
N GLY A 153 4.89 -9.12 16.34
CA GLY A 153 4.31 -8.07 17.16
C GLY A 153 3.32 -8.61 18.18
N ALA A 154 2.51 -7.73 18.75
CA ALA A 154 1.48 -8.13 19.70
C ALA A 154 0.36 -8.96 19.04
N ASP A 155 -0.36 -9.73 19.84
CA ASP A 155 -1.56 -10.47 19.45
C ASP A 155 -1.38 -11.42 18.24
N GLY A 156 -0.18 -11.99 18.07
CA GLY A 156 0.12 -12.90 16.96
C GLY A 156 0.07 -12.23 15.58
N LYS A 157 0.24 -10.92 15.52
CA LYS A 157 0.35 -10.12 14.29
C LYS A 157 1.77 -9.64 14.08
N VAL A 158 2.03 -9.20 12.87
CA VAL A 158 3.31 -8.56 12.50
C VAL A 158 3.39 -7.16 13.09
N ASP A 159 4.56 -6.77 13.61
CA ASP A 159 4.86 -5.39 14.02
C ASP A 159 5.08 -4.51 12.78
N LEU A 160 4.08 -3.68 12.46
CA LEU A 160 4.12 -2.82 11.28
C LEU A 160 5.18 -1.72 11.37
N GLN A 161 5.48 -1.21 12.56
CA GLN A 161 6.51 -0.21 12.75
C GLN A 161 7.90 -0.80 12.50
N ALA A 162 8.17 -1.98 13.04
CA ALA A 162 9.42 -2.70 12.77
C ALA A 162 9.58 -3.05 11.28
N VAL A 163 8.49 -3.43 10.60
CA VAL A 163 8.51 -3.63 9.13
C VAL A 163 8.95 -2.35 8.41
N LEU A 164 8.40 -1.19 8.77
CA LEU A 164 8.78 0.07 8.14
C LEU A 164 10.23 0.45 8.42
N GLN A 165 10.76 0.16 9.61
CA GLN A 165 12.18 0.35 9.94
C GLN A 165 13.08 -0.51 9.04
N ILE A 166 12.76 -1.79 8.88
CA ILE A 166 13.47 -2.71 7.97
C ILE A 166 13.45 -2.18 6.53
N LEU A 167 12.32 -1.65 6.06
CA LEU A 167 12.23 -1.07 4.72
C LEU A 167 13.06 0.22 4.58
N ALA A 168 13.11 1.05 5.62
CA ALA A 168 13.96 2.24 5.65
C ALA A 168 15.46 1.89 5.61
N GLU A 169 15.89 0.87 6.37
CA GLU A 169 17.25 0.34 6.38
C GLU A 169 17.65 -0.21 5.00
N ARG A 170 16.70 -0.81 4.27
CA ARG A 170 16.86 -1.26 2.87
C ARG A 170 16.87 -0.11 1.86
N GLY A 171 16.81 1.14 2.30
CA GLY A 171 16.88 2.33 1.45
C GLY A 171 15.54 2.78 0.87
N CYS A 172 14.41 2.21 1.28
CA CYS A 172 13.09 2.66 0.83
C CYS A 172 12.75 4.03 1.44
N ASN A 173 12.71 5.07 0.63
CA ASN A 173 12.27 6.40 1.06
C ASN A 173 10.74 6.49 1.11
N GLU A 174 10.06 5.83 0.19
CA GLU A 174 8.61 5.85 0.04
C GLU A 174 8.07 4.43 -0.06
N VAL A 175 7.01 4.16 0.69
CA VAL A 175 6.31 2.87 0.73
C VAL A 175 4.86 3.09 0.32
N LEU A 176 4.39 2.31 -0.65
CA LEU A 176 3.00 2.25 -1.06
C LEU A 176 2.32 1.04 -0.42
N VAL A 177 1.30 1.26 0.39
CA VAL A 177 0.47 0.20 0.94
C VAL A 177 -0.77 0.03 0.06
N GLU A 178 -0.85 -1.10 -0.63
CA GLU A 178 -2.01 -1.53 -1.43
C GLU A 178 -2.62 -2.77 -0.78
N ALA A 179 -3.52 -2.58 0.16
CA ALA A 179 -4.07 -3.66 0.96
C ALA A 179 -5.58 -3.50 1.17
N GLY A 180 -6.22 -4.56 1.62
CA GLY A 180 -7.63 -4.53 2.02
C GLY A 180 -7.87 -3.76 3.32
N ALA A 181 -9.13 -3.62 3.69
CA ALA A 181 -9.60 -2.81 4.82
C ALA A 181 -8.90 -3.12 6.15
N GLY A 182 -8.56 -4.40 6.39
CA GLY A 182 -7.93 -4.83 7.65
C GLY A 182 -6.52 -4.27 7.84
N LEU A 183 -5.63 -4.51 6.87
CA LEU A 183 -4.23 -4.05 6.97
C LEU A 183 -4.14 -2.53 6.83
N SER A 184 -4.91 -1.91 5.93
CA SER A 184 -4.98 -0.45 5.81
C SER A 184 -5.46 0.21 7.10
N GLY A 185 -6.48 -0.36 7.75
CA GLY A 185 -6.94 0.10 9.07
C GLY A 185 -5.90 -0.11 10.17
N ALA A 186 -5.09 -1.18 10.10
CA ALA A 186 -4.01 -1.42 11.06
C ALA A 186 -2.90 -0.36 10.94
N PHE A 187 -2.46 -0.02 9.71
CA PHE A 187 -1.53 1.09 9.49
C PHE A 187 -2.08 2.43 10.00
N TRP A 188 -3.37 2.68 9.77
CA TRP A 188 -4.01 3.91 10.21
C TRP A 188 -4.05 4.03 11.74
N ARG A 189 -4.54 2.99 12.44
CA ARG A 189 -4.60 2.95 13.92
C ARG A 189 -3.23 3.03 14.59
N ALA A 190 -2.20 2.52 13.93
CA ALA A 190 -0.83 2.60 14.44
C ALA A 190 -0.18 3.99 14.22
N GLY A 191 -0.88 4.95 13.58
CA GLY A 191 -0.31 6.28 13.28
C GLY A 191 0.83 6.24 12.25
N LEU A 192 0.88 5.22 11.42
CA LEU A 192 1.99 4.97 10.49
C LEU A 192 1.72 5.52 9.07
N VAL A 193 0.59 6.17 8.86
CA VAL A 193 0.19 6.72 7.55
C VAL A 193 0.57 8.20 7.45
N ASP A 194 1.30 8.56 6.41
CA ASP A 194 1.62 9.96 6.08
C ASP A 194 0.65 10.55 5.05
N GLU A 195 0.18 9.71 4.14
CA GLU A 195 -0.69 10.12 3.04
C GLU A 195 -1.69 9.02 2.70
N LEU A 196 -2.95 9.39 2.59
CA LEU A 196 -4.04 8.56 2.11
C LEU A 196 -4.39 8.96 0.68
N ILE A 197 -4.38 8.01 -0.25
CA ILE A 197 -4.81 8.20 -1.63
C ILE A 197 -6.01 7.32 -1.90
N VAL A 198 -7.16 7.92 -2.13
CA VAL A 198 -8.41 7.22 -2.41
C VAL A 198 -8.84 7.48 -3.86
N TYR A 199 -9.05 6.41 -4.61
CA TYR A 199 -9.71 6.45 -5.91
C TYR A 199 -11.17 6.10 -5.72
N MET A 200 -12.05 7.06 -5.94
CA MET A 200 -13.50 6.92 -5.78
C MET A 200 -14.18 6.77 -7.14
N ALA A 201 -14.83 5.63 -7.35
CA ALA A 201 -15.61 5.38 -8.54
C ALA A 201 -17.07 5.84 -8.37
N PRO A 202 -17.73 6.37 -9.42
CA PRO A 202 -19.12 6.80 -9.38
C PRO A 202 -20.09 5.60 -9.46
N ARG A 203 -20.04 4.71 -8.48
CA ARG A 203 -20.89 3.54 -8.34
C ARG A 203 -21.23 3.25 -6.89
N LEU A 204 -22.26 2.46 -6.66
CA LEU A 204 -22.69 2.01 -5.35
C LEU A 204 -22.54 0.49 -5.26
N LEU A 205 -21.96 -0.02 -4.17
CA LEU A 205 -21.80 -1.46 -3.92
C LEU A 205 -22.76 -1.99 -2.85
N GLY A 206 -23.39 -1.09 -2.10
CA GLY A 206 -24.42 -1.43 -1.12
C GLY A 206 -23.88 -1.68 0.30
N SER A 207 -24.80 -1.71 1.25
CA SER A 207 -24.50 -1.71 2.69
C SER A 207 -23.79 -2.97 3.20
N GLN A 208 -23.94 -4.10 2.54
CA GLN A 208 -23.28 -5.36 2.92
C GLN A 208 -21.85 -5.49 2.36
N ALA A 209 -21.45 -4.57 1.48
CA ALA A 209 -20.10 -4.54 0.90
C ALA A 209 -19.05 -4.15 1.95
N ARG A 210 -17.79 -4.54 1.70
CA ARG A 210 -16.67 -4.31 2.64
C ARG A 210 -16.36 -2.84 2.79
N PRO A 211 -16.08 -2.36 4.02
CA PRO A 211 -15.77 -0.94 4.27
C PRO A 211 -14.42 -0.53 3.69
N LEU A 212 -14.21 0.79 3.61
CA LEU A 212 -12.93 1.37 3.17
C LEU A 212 -11.76 0.92 4.05
N MET A 213 -11.95 1.01 5.36
CA MET A 213 -10.99 0.55 6.37
C MET A 213 -11.75 -0.10 7.54
N GLN A 214 -11.08 -1.03 8.22
CA GLN A 214 -11.59 -1.58 9.49
C GLN A 214 -11.09 -0.71 10.64
N LEU A 215 -11.93 0.25 11.03
CA LEU A 215 -11.72 1.13 12.15
C LEU A 215 -12.87 0.89 13.15
N PRO A 216 -12.60 0.29 14.33
CA PRO A 216 -13.63 -0.11 15.28
C PRO A 216 -14.04 1.08 16.17
N PHE A 217 -14.44 2.18 15.54
CA PHE A 217 -14.94 3.37 16.23
C PHE A 217 -16.41 3.16 16.60
N GLU A 218 -16.76 3.46 17.84
CA GLU A 218 -18.12 3.32 18.37
C GLU A 218 -18.79 4.68 18.62
N SER A 219 -17.98 5.75 18.71
CA SER A 219 -18.49 7.09 18.99
C SER A 219 -17.89 8.14 18.05
N MET A 220 -18.57 9.26 17.88
CA MET A 220 -18.07 10.40 17.10
C MET A 220 -16.80 11.02 17.67
N SER A 221 -16.54 10.86 18.97
CA SER A 221 -15.31 11.35 19.62
C SER A 221 -14.06 10.57 19.22
N GLU A 222 -14.21 9.38 18.65
CA GLU A 222 -13.12 8.55 18.13
C GLU A 222 -12.84 8.82 16.64
N ALA A 223 -13.69 9.62 16.00
CA ALA A 223 -13.51 9.98 14.59
C ALA A 223 -12.17 10.68 14.39
N MET A 224 -11.47 10.30 13.33
CA MET A 224 -10.16 10.86 12.98
C MET A 224 -10.32 11.80 11.78
N ASP A 225 -9.87 13.03 11.94
CA ASP A 225 -9.91 14.03 10.89
C ASP A 225 -8.78 13.83 9.89
N VAL A 226 -9.06 14.23 8.64
CA VAL A 226 -8.08 14.25 7.55
C VAL A 226 -8.10 15.58 6.84
N ALA A 227 -6.93 16.10 6.49
CA ALA A 227 -6.79 17.26 5.62
C ALA A 227 -6.72 16.80 4.16
N VAL A 228 -7.76 17.11 3.38
CA VAL A 228 -7.71 16.89 1.92
C VAL A 228 -6.75 17.90 1.31
N THR A 229 -5.68 17.40 0.68
CA THR A 229 -4.63 18.22 0.08
C THR A 229 -4.76 18.33 -1.44
N ASP A 230 -5.44 17.38 -2.08
CA ASP A 230 -5.72 17.40 -3.52
C ASP A 230 -6.98 16.57 -3.81
N MET A 231 -7.78 17.05 -4.75
CA MET A 231 -8.93 16.33 -5.29
C MET A 231 -9.07 16.62 -6.77
N ARG A 232 -9.01 15.57 -7.60
CA ARG A 232 -9.03 15.71 -9.05
C ARG A 232 -9.71 14.54 -9.76
N ALA A 233 -10.28 14.81 -10.93
CA ALA A 233 -10.82 13.77 -11.78
C ALA A 233 -9.68 12.96 -12.45
N ILE A 234 -9.85 11.64 -12.52
CA ILE A 234 -8.98 10.71 -13.24
C ILE A 234 -9.85 9.78 -14.11
N GLY A 235 -9.99 10.12 -15.36
CA GLY A 235 -10.98 9.48 -16.22
C GLY A 235 -12.40 9.73 -15.70
N GLN A 236 -13.12 8.66 -15.38
CA GLN A 236 -14.46 8.73 -14.79
C GLN A 236 -14.45 8.72 -13.25
N ASP A 237 -13.27 8.48 -12.65
CA ASP A 237 -13.10 8.37 -11.20
C ASP A 237 -12.57 9.69 -10.62
N TRP A 238 -12.54 9.75 -9.29
CA TRP A 238 -11.92 10.84 -8.54
C TRP A 238 -10.73 10.32 -7.74
N ARG A 239 -9.62 11.02 -7.77
CA ARG A 239 -8.51 10.82 -6.84
C ARG A 239 -8.56 11.87 -5.75
N ILE A 240 -8.64 11.41 -4.51
CA ILE A 240 -8.59 12.22 -3.29
C ILE A 240 -7.28 11.90 -2.60
N THR A 241 -6.48 12.93 -2.33
CA THR A 241 -5.25 12.82 -1.54
C THR A 241 -5.47 13.55 -0.23
N ALA A 242 -5.21 12.89 0.90
CA ALA A 242 -5.40 13.45 2.22
C ALA A 242 -4.26 13.08 3.17
N ARG A 243 -4.09 13.86 4.22
CA ARG A 243 -3.15 13.57 5.32
C ARG A 243 -3.90 13.42 6.62
N PRO A 244 -3.48 12.51 7.52
CA PRO A 244 -4.07 12.44 8.85
C PRO A 244 -3.81 13.73 9.62
N ILE A 245 -4.80 14.16 10.39
CA ILE A 245 -4.66 15.23 11.39
C ILE A 245 -4.59 14.52 12.74
N PHE A 246 -3.42 14.53 13.36
CA PHE A 246 -3.29 14.02 14.72
C PHE A 246 -3.62 15.13 15.71
N PRO A 247 -4.44 14.85 16.75
CA PRO A 247 -4.64 15.83 17.81
C PRO A 247 -3.30 16.17 18.49
N SER A 248 -3.09 17.47 18.70
CA SER A 248 -1.91 18.03 19.38
C SER A 248 -1.88 17.68 20.86
#